data_964b80bdfa484456fe522ffe6584a3fd
#
_entry.id   964b80bdfa484456fe522ffe6584a3fd
#
_cell.length_a   1.000
_cell.length_b   1.000
_cell.length_c   1.000
_cell.angle_alpha   90.00
_cell.angle_beta   90.00
_cell.angle_gamma   90.00
#
_symmetry.space_group_name_H-M   'P 1'
#
loop_
_entity.id
_entity.type
_entity.pdbx_description
1 polymer ?
#
loop_
_entity_poly.entity_id
_entity_poly.type
_entity_poly.pdbx_seq_one_letter_code
_entity_poly.pdbx_strand_id
1 'polypeptide(L)'
;MLKMVEASIGFLPASMMTMAHWPEFTQAFEELGTTVLRSSELDAGLKKMIAFAVSSAAGCRYCQAHIANSAQKNNVSAEKITAVFEFESNDLFSEKRERRSELQCMQLWHPIL
;
A
#
# COMPACT_ATOMS: atom_id res chain seq x y z
N MET A 1 -15.31 4.62 14.53
CA MET A 1 -14.03 4.30 13.89
C MET A 1 -14.09 3.02 13.06
N LEU A 2 -14.31 1.84 13.64
CA LEU A 2 -14.39 0.57 12.88
C LEU A 2 -15.41 0.57 11.74
N LYS A 3 -16.58 1.18 11.93
CA LYS A 3 -17.60 1.35 10.88
C LYS A 3 -17.11 2.22 9.71
N MET A 4 -16.25 3.20 9.98
CA MET A 4 -15.67 4.04 8.92
C MET A 4 -14.64 3.26 8.10
N VAL A 5 -13.85 2.42 8.75
CA VAL A 5 -12.91 1.51 8.07
C VAL A 5 -13.67 0.54 7.18
N GLU A 6 -14.69 -0.11 7.70
CA GLU A 6 -15.55 -1.01 6.94
C GLU A 6 -16.20 -0.32 5.74
N ALA A 7 -16.71 0.89 5.92
CA ALA A 7 -17.30 1.67 4.83
C ALA A 7 -16.29 2.04 3.74
N SER A 8 -15.02 2.29 4.10
CA SER A 8 -13.99 2.70 3.15
C SER A 8 -13.34 1.52 2.40
N ILE A 9 -13.22 0.38 3.06
CA ILE A 9 -12.52 -0.81 2.52
C ILE A 9 -13.50 -1.85 1.98
N GLY A 10 -14.76 -1.84 2.48
CA GLY A 10 -15.82 -2.81 2.13
C GLY A 10 -15.87 -4.03 3.03
N PHE A 11 -14.98 -4.13 4.02
CA PHE A 11 -14.97 -5.16 5.05
C PHE A 11 -14.13 -4.67 6.24
N LEU A 12 -14.27 -5.34 7.38
CA LEU A 12 -13.48 -5.04 8.57
C LEU A 12 -12.27 -5.98 8.65
N PRO A 13 -11.04 -5.47 8.48
CA PRO A 13 -9.84 -6.30 8.56
C PRO A 13 -9.66 -6.95 9.93
N ALA A 14 -9.22 -8.20 9.96
CA ALA A 14 -8.94 -8.93 11.20
C ALA A 14 -7.90 -8.23 12.08
N SER A 15 -6.92 -7.57 11.47
CA SER A 15 -5.93 -6.74 12.17
C SER A 15 -6.58 -5.59 12.94
N MET A 16 -7.58 -4.93 12.35
CA MET A 16 -8.31 -3.85 13.02
C MET A 16 -9.15 -4.36 14.19
N MET A 17 -9.77 -5.54 14.04
CA MET A 17 -10.50 -6.18 15.13
C MET A 17 -9.57 -6.52 16.30
N THR A 18 -8.38 -7.01 16.01
CA THR A 18 -7.37 -7.30 17.03
C THR A 18 -6.87 -6.02 17.72
N MET A 19 -6.55 -4.99 16.95
CA MET A 19 -6.11 -3.70 17.50
C MET A 19 -7.19 -3.00 18.33
N ALA A 20 -8.48 -3.27 18.05
CA ALA A 20 -9.61 -2.68 18.76
C ALA A 20 -9.66 -3.05 20.26
N HIS A 21 -8.93 -4.08 20.68
CA HIS A 21 -8.72 -4.38 22.10
C HIS A 21 -7.88 -3.32 22.83
N TRP A 22 -7.21 -2.46 22.08
CA TRP A 22 -6.46 -1.30 22.60
C TRP A 22 -6.88 -0.04 21.84
N PRO A 23 -7.94 0.65 22.29
CA PRO A 23 -8.56 1.77 21.55
C PRO A 23 -7.60 2.91 21.24
N GLU A 24 -6.75 3.32 22.16
CA GLU A 24 -5.81 4.43 21.96
C GLU A 24 -4.76 4.09 20.90
N PHE A 25 -4.29 2.85 20.88
CA PHE A 25 -3.39 2.36 19.84
C PHE A 25 -4.07 2.36 18.49
N THR A 26 -5.29 1.86 18.42
CA THR A 26 -6.07 1.80 17.17
C THR A 26 -6.30 3.20 16.60
N GLN A 27 -6.63 4.16 17.43
CA GLN A 27 -6.82 5.56 17.00
C GLN A 27 -5.52 6.14 16.47
N ALA A 28 -4.41 6.01 17.17
CA ALA A 28 -3.10 6.51 16.73
C ALA A 28 -2.66 5.86 15.40
N PHE A 29 -2.90 4.56 15.24
CA PHE A 29 -2.61 3.84 14.01
C PHE A 29 -3.45 4.34 12.82
N GLU A 30 -4.74 4.60 13.01
CA GLU A 30 -5.63 5.17 12.00
C GLU A 30 -5.23 6.60 11.61
N GLU A 31 -4.86 7.42 12.57
CA GLU A 31 -4.36 8.78 12.33
C GLU A 31 -3.08 8.76 11.49
N LEU A 32 -2.13 7.89 11.85
CA LEU A 32 -0.92 7.68 11.07
C LEU A 32 -1.25 7.20 9.65
N GLY A 33 -2.10 6.18 9.52
CA GLY A 33 -2.51 5.63 8.23
C GLY A 33 -3.20 6.68 7.36
N THR A 34 -4.05 7.51 7.94
CA THR A 34 -4.71 8.60 7.24
C THR A 34 -3.70 9.64 6.76
N THR A 35 -2.79 10.04 7.61
CA THR A 35 -1.76 11.03 7.27
C THR A 35 -0.85 10.53 6.14
N VAL A 36 -0.41 9.28 6.22
CA VAL A 36 0.52 8.71 5.23
C VAL A 36 -0.17 8.39 3.91
N LEU A 37 -1.39 7.83 3.95
CA LEU A 37 -2.02 7.25 2.76
C LEU A 37 -2.98 8.19 2.03
N ARG A 38 -3.61 9.15 2.70
CA ARG A 38 -4.65 9.99 2.10
C ARG A 38 -4.16 11.30 1.52
N SER A 39 -3.30 12.01 2.21
CA SER A 39 -2.91 13.36 1.79
C SER A 39 -1.43 13.44 1.50
N SER A 40 -1.06 13.68 0.26
CA SER A 40 0.27 14.16 -0.10
C SER A 40 0.32 14.50 -1.57
N GLU A 41 1.46 15.03 -1.98
CA GLU A 41 1.81 15.26 -3.37
C GLU A 41 1.98 13.96 -4.17
N LEU A 42 2.05 12.80 -3.49
CA LEU A 42 2.18 11.49 -4.12
C LEU A 42 0.80 10.89 -4.46
N ASP A 43 0.70 10.32 -5.63
CA ASP A 43 -0.48 9.58 -6.07
C ASP A 43 -0.82 8.41 -5.13
N ALA A 44 -2.12 8.26 -4.83
CA ALA A 44 -2.60 7.22 -3.92
C ALA A 44 -2.33 5.80 -4.46
N GLY A 45 -2.45 5.60 -5.78
CA GLY A 45 -2.15 4.34 -6.44
C GLY A 45 -0.67 3.97 -6.30
N LEU A 46 0.21 4.93 -6.48
CA LEU A 46 1.65 4.74 -6.32
C LEU A 46 2.02 4.36 -4.89
N LYS A 47 1.45 5.02 -3.89
CA LYS A 47 1.65 4.63 -2.48
C LYS A 47 1.24 3.19 -2.21
N LYS A 48 0.14 2.73 -2.83
CA LYS A 48 -0.30 1.35 -2.71
C LYS A 48 0.64 0.37 -3.39
N MET A 49 1.20 0.73 -4.54
CA MET A 49 2.21 -0.11 -5.20
C MET A 49 3.49 -0.25 -4.37
N ILE A 50 3.96 0.84 -3.77
CA ILE A 50 5.12 0.81 -2.85
C ILE A 50 4.82 -0.11 -1.66
N ALA A 51 3.66 0.05 -1.03
CA ALA A 51 3.26 -0.78 0.09
C ALA A 51 3.11 -2.26 -0.31
N PHE A 52 2.62 -2.55 -1.52
CA PHE A 52 2.53 -3.92 -2.05
C PHE A 52 3.93 -4.55 -2.21
N ALA A 53 4.87 -3.81 -2.76
CA ALA A 53 6.25 -4.29 -2.92
C ALA A 53 6.92 -4.58 -1.58
N VAL A 54 6.78 -3.67 -0.60
CA VAL A 54 7.30 -3.88 0.76
C VAL A 54 6.67 -5.10 1.41
N SER A 55 5.36 -5.27 1.28
CA SER A 55 4.64 -6.43 1.83
C SER A 55 5.06 -7.74 1.18
N SER A 56 5.34 -7.72 -0.12
CA SER A 56 5.84 -8.89 -0.86
C SER A 56 7.25 -9.25 -0.42
N ALA A 57 8.11 -8.25 -0.29
CA ALA A 57 9.47 -8.42 0.20
C ALA A 57 9.51 -8.98 1.63
N ALA A 58 8.60 -8.52 2.48
CA ALA A 58 8.44 -9.03 3.85
C ALA A 58 7.75 -10.40 3.93
N GLY A 59 7.29 -10.96 2.82
CA GLY A 59 6.58 -12.24 2.79
C GLY A 59 5.18 -12.21 3.44
N CYS A 60 4.61 -11.03 3.66
CA CYS A 60 3.31 -10.86 4.29
C CYS A 60 2.16 -11.07 3.27
N ARG A 61 1.68 -12.31 3.12
CA ARG A 61 0.60 -12.64 2.18
C ARG A 61 -0.70 -11.90 2.48
N TYR A 62 -1.03 -11.73 3.76
CA TYR A 62 -2.18 -10.95 4.20
C TYR A 62 -2.11 -9.49 3.74
N CYS A 63 -0.97 -8.84 3.96
CA CYS A 63 -0.75 -7.47 3.53
C CYS A 63 -0.79 -7.33 2.01
N GLN A 64 -0.20 -8.26 1.27
CA GLN A 64 -0.24 -8.28 -0.19
C GLN A 64 -1.68 -8.29 -0.72
N ALA A 65 -2.52 -9.19 -0.21
CA ALA A 65 -3.92 -9.30 -0.62
C ALA A 65 -4.71 -8.01 -0.33
N HIS A 66 -4.53 -7.45 0.86
CA HIS A 66 -5.18 -6.19 1.25
C HIS A 66 -4.76 -5.01 0.38
N ILE A 67 -3.46 -4.87 0.17
CA ILE A 67 -2.91 -3.73 -0.55
C ILE A 67 -3.22 -3.84 -2.04
N ALA A 68 -3.15 -5.04 -2.63
CA ALA A 68 -3.54 -5.25 -4.03
C ALA A 68 -5.00 -4.85 -4.27
N ASN A 69 -5.92 -5.27 -3.41
CA ASN A 69 -7.33 -4.86 -3.49
C ASN A 69 -7.50 -3.35 -3.35
N SER A 70 -6.78 -2.74 -2.42
CA SER A 70 -6.80 -1.28 -2.23
C SER A 70 -6.20 -0.52 -3.42
N ALA A 71 -5.14 -1.05 -4.04
CA ALA A 71 -4.54 -0.47 -5.23
C ALA A 71 -5.51 -0.46 -6.41
N GLN A 72 -6.21 -1.58 -6.65
CA GLN A 72 -7.24 -1.65 -7.70
C GLN A 72 -8.35 -0.63 -7.48
N LYS A 73 -8.80 -0.41 -6.25
CA LYS A 73 -9.77 0.64 -5.91
C LYS A 73 -9.25 2.06 -6.15
N ASN A 74 -7.94 2.24 -6.22
CA ASN A 74 -7.27 3.49 -6.58
C ASN A 74 -6.81 3.50 -8.06
N ASN A 75 -7.52 2.78 -8.93
CA ASN A 75 -7.32 2.73 -10.38
C ASN A 75 -5.96 2.16 -10.84
N VAL A 76 -5.31 1.36 -10.01
CA VAL A 76 -4.12 0.61 -10.43
C VAL A 76 -4.56 -0.71 -11.04
N SER A 77 -4.15 -0.99 -12.27
CA SER A 77 -4.51 -2.25 -12.94
C SER A 77 -3.80 -3.46 -12.30
N ALA A 78 -4.41 -4.63 -12.43
CA ALA A 78 -3.83 -5.88 -11.93
C ALA A 78 -2.46 -6.17 -12.59
N GLU A 79 -2.33 -5.88 -13.88
CA GLU A 79 -1.08 -6.02 -14.62
C GLU A 79 0.02 -5.12 -14.05
N LYS A 80 -0.33 -3.88 -13.70
CA LYS A 80 0.62 -2.93 -13.09
C LYS A 80 1.07 -3.38 -11.71
N ILE A 81 0.16 -3.93 -10.91
CA ILE A 81 0.48 -4.48 -9.58
C ILE A 81 1.46 -5.64 -9.69
N THR A 82 1.22 -6.60 -10.61
CA THR A 82 2.12 -7.74 -10.83
C THR A 82 3.47 -7.33 -11.39
N ALA A 83 3.51 -6.29 -12.23
CA ALA A 83 4.73 -5.79 -12.86
C ALA A 83 5.57 -4.88 -11.94
N VAL A 84 5.16 -4.63 -10.70
CA VAL A 84 5.82 -3.66 -9.83
C VAL A 84 7.31 -3.93 -9.60
N PHE A 85 7.73 -5.19 -9.62
CA PHE A 85 9.15 -5.56 -9.46
C PHE A 85 9.99 -5.35 -10.74
N GLU A 86 9.34 -5.09 -11.86
CA GLU A 86 9.97 -4.82 -13.16
C GLU A 86 9.86 -3.34 -13.53
N PHE A 87 9.61 -2.46 -12.57
CA PHE A 87 9.29 -1.06 -12.80
C PHE A 87 10.37 -0.29 -13.60
N GLU A 88 11.61 -0.70 -13.51
CA GLU A 88 12.73 -0.06 -14.24
C GLU A 88 12.68 -0.30 -15.75
N SER A 89 12.15 -1.44 -16.16
CA SER A 89 12.17 -1.90 -17.56
C SER A 89 10.79 -2.05 -18.20
N ASN A 90 9.72 -2.03 -17.41
CA ASN A 90 8.36 -2.27 -17.87
C ASN A 90 7.69 -0.96 -18.30
N ASP A 91 7.12 -0.96 -19.51
CA ASP A 91 6.47 0.21 -20.12
C ASP A 91 5.25 0.73 -19.34
N LEU A 92 4.65 -0.10 -18.48
CA LEU A 92 3.56 0.32 -17.57
C LEU A 92 3.99 1.39 -16.58
N PHE A 93 5.31 1.59 -16.39
CA PHE A 93 5.92 2.61 -15.52
C PHE A 93 6.67 3.65 -16.35
N SER A 94 6.13 4.02 -17.51
CA SER A 94 6.80 4.93 -18.46
C SER A 94 6.89 6.38 -18.00
N GLU A 95 6.06 6.80 -17.06
CA GLU A 95 6.14 8.14 -16.51
C GLU A 95 7.46 8.33 -15.74
N LYS A 96 8.21 9.34 -16.14
CA LYS A 96 9.54 9.67 -15.60
C LYS A 96 9.55 9.88 -14.08
N ARG A 97 8.41 10.24 -13.52
CA ARG A 97 8.17 10.46 -12.10
C ARG A 97 8.08 9.13 -11.33
N GLU A 98 7.41 8.12 -11.90
CA GLU A 98 7.29 6.79 -11.31
C GLU A 98 8.63 6.04 -11.28
N ARG A 99 9.53 6.30 -12.24
CA ARG A 99 10.82 5.61 -12.35
C ARG A 99 11.91 6.16 -11.44
N ARG A 100 11.90 7.43 -11.08
CA ARG A 100 13.12 8.10 -10.57
C ARG A 100 13.16 8.38 -9.08
N SER A 101 12.06 8.69 -8.44
CA SER A 101 12.11 9.14 -7.03
C SER A 101 11.32 8.26 -6.06
N GLU A 102 10.25 7.67 -6.54
CA GLU A 102 9.23 7.11 -5.68
C GLU A 102 9.38 5.60 -5.52
N LEU A 103 9.90 4.92 -6.55
CA LEU A 103 10.17 3.48 -6.51
C LEU A 103 11.63 3.16 -6.14
N GLN A 104 12.53 4.14 -6.10
CA GLN A 104 13.91 3.97 -5.63
C GLN A 104 13.99 3.52 -4.17
N CYS A 105 13.03 3.89 -3.34
CA CYS A 105 12.95 3.37 -1.98
C CYS A 105 12.71 1.84 -1.96
N MET A 106 12.19 1.25 -3.03
CA MET A 106 12.05 -0.20 -3.15
C MET A 106 13.39 -0.90 -3.38
N GLN A 107 14.33 -0.26 -4.09
CA GLN A 107 15.68 -0.79 -4.30
C GLN A 107 16.49 -0.85 -3.00
N LEU A 108 16.23 0.07 -2.07
CA LEU A 108 16.91 0.08 -0.77
C LEU A 108 16.52 -1.09 0.13
N TRP A 109 15.38 -1.74 -0.16
CA TRP A 109 14.89 -2.89 0.61
C TRP A 109 15.27 -4.24 0.00
N HIS A 110 15.62 -4.26 -1.28
CA HIS A 110 15.96 -5.49 -2.00
C HIS A 110 17.21 -6.24 -1.45
N PRO A 111 18.26 -5.55 -0.94
CA PRO A 111 19.43 -6.22 -0.39
C PRO A 111 19.27 -6.76 1.04
N ILE A 112 18.18 -6.41 1.72
CA ILE A 112 17.96 -6.75 3.14
C ILE A 112 17.15 -8.04 3.30
N LEU A 113 16.59 -8.54 2.22
CA LEU A 113 15.75 -9.74 2.15
C LEU A 113 16.37 -10.80 1.26
#